data_c2befea77e43b06df871b1b05b06d538
#
_entry.id   c2befea77e43b06df871b1b05b06d538
#
_cell.length_a   1.000
_cell.length_b   1.000
_cell.length_c   1.000
_cell.angle_alpha   90.00
_cell.angle_beta   90.00
_cell.angle_gamma   90.00
#
_symmetry.space_group_name_H-M   'P 1'
#
loop_
_entity.id
_entity.type
_entity.pdbx_description
1 polymer ?
#
loop_
_entity_poly.entity_id
_entity_poly.type
_entity_poly.pdbx_seq_one_letter_code
_entity_poly.pdbx_strand_id
1 'polypeptide(L)'
;MKIVKILGGLGNQMFQYALFLSLKERFPHEQVMIDTSCFRNYPLHNGFEIDRIFAQKALVASWKDILKVAYPYPNYRFWQIGKYILPKRKTMCVERKDFSFDAAALTRKGNCYYDGYWQHEEYFCDVKETIWEAFSFPEPADGQNKEIIALLRASESVSLHVRRGDY
;
A
#
# COMPACT_ATOMS: atom_id res chain seq x y z
N MET A 1 -16.99 -0.03 -6.42
CA MET A 1 -16.15 0.69 -5.42
C MET A 1 -15.14 -0.29 -4.84
N LYS A 2 -13.85 0.05 -4.84
CA LYS A 2 -12.75 -0.74 -4.26
C LYS A 2 -12.06 0.07 -3.18
N ILE A 3 -11.68 -0.52 -2.06
CA ILE A 3 -10.93 0.16 -0.99
C ILE A 3 -9.73 -0.72 -0.63
N VAL A 4 -8.52 -0.17 -0.70
CA VAL A 4 -7.29 -0.85 -0.31
C VAL A 4 -6.83 -0.30 1.05
N LYS A 5 -6.70 -1.19 2.04
CA LYS A 5 -6.15 -0.81 3.34
C LYS A 5 -4.65 -0.60 3.22
N ILE A 6 -4.17 0.52 3.75
CA ILE A 6 -2.74 0.83 3.84
C ILE A 6 -2.32 0.73 5.31
N LEU A 7 -1.27 -0.05 5.57
CA LEU A 7 -0.75 -0.29 6.92
C LEU A 7 0.71 -0.76 6.88
N GLY A 8 1.46 -0.48 7.94
CA GLY A 8 2.84 -0.93 8.10
C GLY A 8 3.86 0.12 7.70
N GLY A 9 5.14 -0.28 7.59
CA GLY A 9 6.22 0.58 7.13
C GLY A 9 6.15 0.90 5.64
N LEU A 10 7.01 1.82 5.19
CA LEU A 10 7.01 2.35 3.83
C LEU A 10 6.96 1.26 2.74
N GLY A 11 7.80 0.21 2.85
CA GLY A 11 7.80 -0.87 1.86
C GLY A 11 6.44 -1.58 1.75
N ASN A 12 5.79 -1.87 2.90
CA ASN A 12 4.44 -2.45 2.89
C ASN A 12 3.41 -1.51 2.27
N GLN A 13 3.51 -0.21 2.58
CA GLN A 13 2.65 0.81 1.97
C GLN A 13 2.83 0.89 0.46
N MET A 14 4.06 0.74 -0.05
CA MET A 14 4.35 0.72 -1.50
C MET A 14 3.68 -0.47 -2.19
N PHE A 15 3.74 -1.68 -1.65
CA PHE A 15 3.04 -2.84 -2.20
C PHE A 15 1.52 -2.65 -2.23
N GLN A 16 0.94 -2.18 -1.15
CA GLN A 16 -0.50 -1.91 -1.06
C GLN A 16 -0.93 -0.79 -2.02
N TYR A 17 -0.11 0.24 -2.16
CA TYR A 17 -0.38 1.32 -3.10
C TYR A 17 -0.20 0.89 -4.57
N ALA A 18 0.73 -0.01 -4.87
CA ALA A 18 0.87 -0.63 -6.18
C ALA A 18 -0.39 -1.43 -6.56
N LEU A 19 -0.97 -2.20 -5.63
CA LEU A 19 -2.28 -2.83 -5.83
C LEU A 19 -3.38 -1.79 -6.07
N PHE A 20 -3.39 -0.68 -5.34
CA PHE A 20 -4.35 0.41 -5.56
C PHE A 20 -4.25 0.96 -6.99
N LEU A 21 -3.05 1.20 -7.50
CA LEU A 21 -2.82 1.65 -8.88
C LEU A 21 -3.29 0.62 -9.90
N SER A 22 -2.98 -0.66 -9.70
CA SER A 22 -3.44 -1.76 -10.56
C SER A 22 -4.97 -1.84 -10.60
N LEU A 23 -5.63 -1.70 -9.44
CA LEU A 23 -7.10 -1.71 -9.39
C LEU A 23 -7.72 -0.48 -10.08
N LYS A 24 -7.08 0.68 -10.01
CA LYS A 24 -7.53 1.89 -10.75
C LYS A 24 -7.51 1.67 -12.26
N GLU A 25 -6.45 1.06 -12.78
CA GLU A 25 -6.32 0.78 -14.21
C GLU A 25 -7.33 -0.28 -14.66
N ARG A 26 -7.49 -1.36 -13.88
CA ARG A 26 -8.42 -2.46 -14.18
C ARG A 26 -9.89 -2.07 -14.07
N PHE A 27 -10.22 -1.09 -13.23
CA PHE A 27 -11.60 -0.66 -12.98
C PHE A 27 -11.78 0.84 -13.18
N PRO A 28 -11.55 1.38 -14.41
CA PRO A 28 -11.53 2.83 -14.67
C PRO A 28 -12.88 3.51 -14.41
N HIS A 29 -13.98 2.75 -14.41
CA HIS A 29 -15.32 3.26 -14.12
C HIS A 29 -15.76 3.07 -12.67
N GLU A 30 -14.91 2.46 -11.83
CA GLU A 30 -15.20 2.29 -10.42
C GLU A 30 -14.39 3.28 -9.57
N GLN A 31 -14.96 3.68 -8.45
CA GLN A 31 -14.23 4.45 -7.46
C GLN A 31 -13.26 3.53 -6.71
N VAL A 32 -11.96 3.80 -6.82
CA VAL A 32 -10.90 3.11 -6.08
C VAL A 32 -10.31 4.07 -5.06
N MET A 33 -10.24 3.65 -3.81
CA MET A 33 -9.84 4.46 -2.65
C MET A 33 -8.83 3.73 -1.79
N ILE A 34 -8.14 4.47 -0.92
CA ILE A 34 -7.30 3.90 0.13
C ILE A 34 -7.94 4.11 1.50
N ASP A 35 -7.69 3.18 2.42
CA ASP A 35 -8.03 3.33 3.84
C ASP A 35 -6.76 3.47 4.67
N THR A 36 -6.56 4.65 5.25
CA THR A 36 -5.42 4.99 6.11
C THR A 36 -5.82 5.10 7.59
N SER A 37 -7.03 4.69 7.95
CA SER A 37 -7.58 4.88 9.31
C SER A 37 -6.75 4.18 10.40
N CYS A 38 -6.08 3.07 10.06
CA CYS A 38 -5.24 2.35 10.99
C CYS A 38 -3.98 3.13 11.43
N PHE A 39 -3.57 4.18 10.71
CA PHE A 39 -2.45 5.01 11.14
C PHE A 39 -2.77 5.94 12.32
N ARG A 40 -4.03 6.12 12.66
CA ARG A 40 -4.41 6.86 13.86
C ARG A 40 -3.89 6.13 15.10
N ASN A 41 -3.06 6.82 15.89
CA ASN A 41 -2.40 6.26 17.08
C ASN A 41 -1.62 4.96 16.78
N TYR A 42 -1.00 4.88 15.61
CA TYR A 42 -0.13 3.79 15.21
C TYR A 42 1.26 4.01 15.78
N PRO A 43 1.72 3.18 16.75
CA PRO A 43 2.97 3.44 17.47
C PRO A 43 4.20 2.96 16.69
N LEU A 44 4.01 2.19 15.63
CA LEU A 44 5.08 1.64 14.80
C LEU A 44 5.20 2.47 13.52
N HIS A 45 6.40 2.68 13.04
CA HIS A 45 6.69 3.42 11.82
C HIS A 45 6.27 4.92 11.87
N ASN A 46 6.44 5.61 10.75
CA ASN A 46 6.25 7.07 10.67
C ASN A 46 4.82 7.49 10.21
N GLY A 47 3.84 6.60 10.29
CA GLY A 47 2.50 6.86 9.78
C GLY A 47 2.35 6.57 8.28
N PHE A 48 1.40 7.23 7.61
CA PHE A 48 1.23 7.14 6.17
C PHE A 48 2.27 8.02 5.46
N GLU A 49 3.11 7.41 4.61
CA GLU A 49 4.30 8.05 4.06
C GLU A 49 4.27 8.26 2.54
N ILE A 50 3.38 7.59 1.82
CA ILE A 50 3.32 7.62 0.34
C ILE A 50 3.09 9.04 -0.19
N ASP A 51 2.21 9.81 0.41
CA ASP A 51 1.94 11.20 0.03
C ASP A 51 3.12 12.12 0.38
N ARG A 52 3.75 11.90 1.53
CA ARG A 52 4.86 12.72 2.02
C ARG A 52 6.15 12.49 1.23
N ILE A 53 6.46 11.23 0.87
CA ILE A 53 7.74 10.86 0.23
C ILE A 53 7.65 10.98 -1.30
N PHE A 54 6.56 10.52 -1.88
CA PHE A 54 6.40 10.46 -3.34
C PHE A 54 5.42 11.49 -3.90
N ALA A 55 4.89 12.39 -3.07
CA ALA A 55 3.88 13.38 -3.44
C ALA A 55 2.61 12.77 -4.11
N GLN A 56 2.35 11.47 -3.87
CA GLN A 56 1.22 10.78 -4.45
C GLN A 56 -0.07 11.10 -3.71
N LYS A 57 -1.11 11.45 -4.46
CA LYS A 57 -2.44 11.72 -3.90
C LYS A 57 -3.42 10.63 -4.28
N ALA A 58 -4.08 10.07 -3.29
CA ALA A 58 -5.16 9.10 -3.49
C ALA A 58 -6.43 9.56 -2.78
N LEU A 59 -7.57 9.14 -3.31
CA LEU A 59 -8.84 9.36 -2.65
C LEU A 59 -8.90 8.47 -1.39
N VAL A 60 -9.01 9.11 -0.23
CA VAL A 60 -9.11 8.42 1.06
C VAL A 60 -10.57 8.09 1.36
N ALA A 61 -10.82 6.83 1.67
CA ALA A 61 -12.16 6.36 2.01
C ALA A 61 -12.67 6.97 3.31
N SER A 62 -13.91 7.44 3.29
CA SER A 62 -14.58 7.89 4.50
C SER A 62 -14.99 6.69 5.36
N TRP A 63 -15.30 6.96 6.64
CA TRP A 63 -15.84 5.93 7.54
C TRP A 63 -17.12 5.28 6.99
N LYS A 64 -17.97 6.07 6.33
CA LYS A 64 -19.20 5.58 5.69
C LYS A 64 -18.91 4.66 4.49
N ASP A 65 -17.85 4.92 3.74
CA ASP A 65 -17.46 4.08 2.60
C ASP A 65 -16.90 2.74 3.07
N ILE A 66 -16.05 2.76 4.10
CA ILE A 66 -15.52 1.53 4.71
C ILE A 66 -16.67 0.68 5.26
N LEU A 67 -17.65 1.28 5.94
CA LEU A 67 -18.79 0.55 6.52
C LEU A 67 -19.61 -0.23 5.46
N LYS A 68 -19.66 0.23 4.23
CA LYS A 68 -20.35 -0.47 3.13
C LYS A 68 -19.70 -1.82 2.78
N VAL A 69 -18.38 -1.95 2.95
CA VAL A 69 -17.59 -3.09 2.45
C VAL A 69 -16.86 -3.87 3.54
N ALA A 70 -16.57 -3.24 4.67
CA ALA A 70 -15.79 -3.81 5.78
C ALA A 70 -16.26 -3.29 7.13
N TYR A 71 -15.45 -3.50 8.14
CA TYR A 71 -15.63 -2.92 9.48
C TYR A 71 -14.70 -1.71 9.62
N PRO A 72 -15.23 -0.51 9.83
CA PRO A 72 -14.41 0.64 10.08
C PRO A 72 -13.82 0.58 11.49
N TYR A 73 -12.52 0.70 11.59
CA TYR A 73 -11.82 0.74 12.86
C TYR A 73 -11.33 2.15 13.15
N PRO A 74 -11.53 2.67 14.37
CA PRO A 74 -11.10 4.01 14.72
C PRO A 74 -9.58 4.15 14.74
N ASN A 75 -8.84 3.04 14.96
CA ASN A 75 -7.38 2.99 14.97
C ASN A 75 -6.85 1.55 14.88
N TYR A 76 -5.51 1.41 14.87
CA TYR A 76 -4.81 0.14 14.77
C TYR A 76 -5.16 -0.88 15.87
N ARG A 77 -5.30 -0.42 17.13
CA ARG A 77 -5.59 -1.34 18.26
C ARG A 77 -6.94 -2.03 18.10
N PHE A 78 -7.96 -1.27 17.70
CA PHE A 78 -9.28 -1.84 17.43
C PHE A 78 -9.27 -2.77 16.22
N TRP A 79 -8.49 -2.47 15.19
CA TRP A 79 -8.30 -3.39 14.07
C TRP A 79 -7.62 -4.69 14.51
N GLN A 80 -6.56 -4.63 15.32
CA GLN A 80 -5.89 -5.83 15.83
C GLN A 80 -6.84 -6.77 16.58
N ILE A 81 -7.75 -6.24 17.36
CA ILE A 81 -8.76 -7.02 18.09
C ILE A 81 -9.86 -7.50 17.14
N GLY A 82 -10.40 -6.59 16.34
CA GLY A 82 -11.54 -6.85 15.48
C GLY A 82 -11.29 -7.91 14.41
N LYS A 83 -10.07 -8.01 13.86
CA LYS A 83 -9.70 -9.02 12.87
C LYS A 83 -9.83 -10.48 13.38
N TYR A 84 -9.80 -10.68 14.70
CA TYR A 84 -9.97 -12.01 15.32
C TYR A 84 -11.39 -12.29 15.76
N ILE A 85 -12.15 -11.24 16.11
CA ILE A 85 -13.49 -11.38 16.69
C ILE A 85 -14.58 -11.28 15.61
N LEU A 86 -14.40 -10.38 14.63
CA LEU A 86 -15.43 -10.13 13.63
C LEU A 86 -15.32 -11.09 12.44
N PRO A 87 -16.46 -11.64 11.98
CA PRO A 87 -16.47 -12.54 10.82
C PRO A 87 -16.09 -11.79 9.54
N LYS A 88 -15.38 -12.44 8.62
CA LYS A 88 -15.08 -11.85 7.31
C LYS A 88 -16.39 -11.63 6.53
N ARG A 89 -16.61 -10.40 6.07
CA ARG A 89 -17.74 -10.10 5.18
C ARG A 89 -17.44 -10.58 3.76
N LYS A 90 -18.46 -10.93 2.99
CA LYS A 90 -18.33 -11.35 1.58
C LYS A 90 -17.67 -10.29 0.70
N THR A 91 -17.75 -9.04 1.08
CA THR A 91 -17.12 -7.89 0.41
C THR A 91 -15.64 -7.70 0.78
N MET A 92 -15.10 -8.48 1.72
CA MET A 92 -13.70 -8.40 2.09
C MET A 92 -12.87 -9.41 1.28
N CYS A 93 -11.82 -8.93 0.66
CA CYS A 93 -10.76 -9.72 0.05
C CYS A 93 -9.55 -9.66 0.99
N VAL A 94 -9.31 -10.77 1.68
CA VAL A 94 -8.21 -10.86 2.65
C VAL A 94 -7.12 -11.70 2.04
N GLU A 95 -5.90 -11.17 2.02
CA GLU A 95 -4.71 -11.86 1.51
C GLU A 95 -4.50 -13.20 2.22
N ARG A 96 -3.98 -14.16 1.49
CA ARG A 96 -3.64 -15.48 2.03
C ARG A 96 -2.47 -15.36 3.02
N LYS A 97 -2.45 -16.21 4.03
CA LYS A 97 -1.42 -16.19 5.07
C LYS A 97 -0.01 -16.52 4.56
N ASP A 98 0.08 -17.28 3.47
CA ASP A 98 1.33 -17.67 2.80
C ASP A 98 1.80 -16.64 1.77
N PHE A 99 1.10 -15.50 1.64
CA PHE A 99 1.37 -14.45 0.65
C PHE A 99 1.35 -14.92 -0.81
N SER A 100 0.76 -16.09 -1.09
CA SER A 100 0.63 -16.59 -2.45
C SER A 100 -0.30 -15.71 -3.27
N PHE A 101 -0.01 -15.60 -4.57
CA PHE A 101 -0.84 -14.86 -5.51
C PHE A 101 -2.25 -15.44 -5.62
N ASP A 102 -3.24 -14.58 -5.61
CA ASP A 102 -4.64 -14.90 -5.84
C ASP A 102 -5.22 -14.05 -6.97
N ALA A 103 -5.26 -14.61 -8.17
CA ALA A 103 -5.79 -13.93 -9.36
C ALA A 103 -7.25 -13.46 -9.17
N ALA A 104 -8.04 -14.13 -8.33
CA ALA A 104 -9.40 -13.73 -8.05
C ALA A 104 -9.49 -12.36 -7.36
N ALA A 105 -8.46 -11.93 -6.66
CA ALA A 105 -8.40 -10.60 -6.07
C ALA A 105 -8.46 -9.48 -7.14
N LEU A 106 -7.80 -9.67 -8.28
CA LEU A 106 -7.73 -8.69 -9.38
C LEU A 106 -8.99 -8.63 -10.24
N THR A 107 -9.80 -9.69 -10.25
CA THR A 107 -11.00 -9.78 -11.11
C THR A 107 -12.31 -9.64 -10.33
N ARG A 108 -12.23 -9.38 -9.02
CA ARG A 108 -13.38 -9.34 -8.13
C ARG A 108 -14.34 -8.21 -8.50
N LYS A 109 -15.55 -8.56 -8.91
CA LYS A 109 -16.61 -7.61 -9.27
C LYS A 109 -17.31 -7.03 -8.04
N GLY A 110 -17.92 -5.85 -8.22
CA GLY A 110 -18.70 -5.17 -7.18
C GLY A 110 -17.83 -4.52 -6.09
N ASN A 111 -18.47 -4.19 -5.00
CA ASN A 111 -17.80 -3.50 -3.89
C ASN A 111 -16.85 -4.44 -3.15
N CYS A 112 -15.59 -4.02 -2.93
CA CYS A 112 -14.58 -4.85 -2.28
C CYS A 112 -13.64 -4.02 -1.40
N TYR A 113 -13.28 -4.60 -0.26
CA TYR A 113 -12.26 -4.10 0.66
C TYR A 113 -11.08 -5.07 0.68
N TYR A 114 -9.88 -4.59 0.35
CA TYR A 114 -8.64 -5.36 0.26
C TYR A 114 -7.85 -5.21 1.56
N ASP A 115 -7.69 -6.32 2.28
CA ASP A 115 -6.98 -6.37 3.58
C ASP A 115 -5.80 -7.34 3.49
N GLY A 116 -4.60 -6.81 3.33
CA GLY A 116 -3.35 -7.56 3.19
C GLY A 116 -2.17 -6.66 2.89
N TYR A 117 -1.00 -7.28 2.70
CA TYR A 117 0.24 -6.60 2.27
C TYR A 117 0.44 -6.64 0.75
N TRP A 118 -0.08 -7.69 0.08
CA TRP A 118 -0.08 -7.86 -1.37
C TRP A 118 1.33 -7.87 -1.97
N GLN A 119 2.25 -8.56 -1.28
CA GLN A 119 3.68 -8.59 -1.59
C GLN A 119 4.06 -9.56 -2.73
N HIS A 120 3.21 -9.69 -3.74
CA HIS A 120 3.46 -10.52 -4.92
C HIS A 120 3.35 -9.67 -6.19
N GLU A 121 4.37 -9.69 -7.05
CA GLU A 121 4.46 -8.83 -8.23
C GLU A 121 3.31 -8.99 -9.22
N GLU A 122 2.75 -10.19 -9.34
CA GLU A 122 1.60 -10.50 -10.21
C GLU A 122 0.35 -9.63 -9.93
N TYR A 123 0.26 -9.01 -8.75
CA TYR A 123 -0.86 -8.11 -8.45
C TYR A 123 -0.79 -6.80 -9.22
N PHE A 124 0.37 -6.43 -9.78
CA PHE A 124 0.58 -5.11 -10.39
C PHE A 124 1.61 -5.11 -11.53
N CYS A 125 1.97 -6.28 -12.07
CA CYS A 125 2.93 -6.38 -13.19
C CYS A 125 2.46 -5.61 -14.45
N ASP A 126 1.15 -5.48 -14.66
CA ASP A 126 0.57 -4.80 -15.82
C ASP A 126 0.70 -3.27 -15.76
N VAL A 127 1.03 -2.72 -14.59
CA VAL A 127 1.11 -1.26 -14.35
C VAL A 127 2.51 -0.81 -13.91
N LYS A 128 3.53 -1.51 -14.39
CA LYS A 128 4.92 -1.31 -13.99
C LYS A 128 5.42 0.12 -14.21
N GLU A 129 5.12 0.71 -15.36
CA GLU A 129 5.49 2.07 -15.70
C GLU A 129 4.83 3.09 -14.76
N THR A 130 3.54 2.93 -14.51
CA THR A 130 2.78 3.77 -13.57
C THR A 130 3.35 3.68 -12.14
N ILE A 131 3.81 2.49 -11.73
CA ILE A 131 4.45 2.29 -10.42
C ILE A 131 5.81 2.99 -10.34
N TRP A 132 6.63 2.88 -11.37
CA TRP A 132 7.92 3.56 -11.41
C TRP A 132 7.79 5.08 -11.35
N GLU A 133 6.84 5.64 -12.10
CA GLU A 133 6.51 7.05 -12.03
C GLU A 133 6.01 7.45 -10.63
N ALA A 134 5.09 6.66 -10.06
CA ALA A 134 4.50 6.93 -8.75
C ALA A 134 5.53 6.90 -7.61
N PHE A 135 6.54 6.05 -7.70
CA PHE A 135 7.55 5.87 -6.65
C PHE A 135 8.91 6.48 -6.99
N SER A 136 8.93 7.45 -7.89
CA SER A 136 10.13 8.26 -8.14
C SER A 136 10.46 9.13 -6.93
N PHE A 137 11.67 8.97 -6.40
CA PHE A 137 12.14 9.82 -5.31
C PHE A 137 12.43 11.23 -5.82
N PRO A 138 12.07 12.27 -5.06
CA PRO A 138 12.46 13.63 -5.41
C PRO A 138 14.00 13.78 -5.35
N GLU A 139 14.54 14.69 -6.15
CA GLU A 139 15.95 15.03 -6.08
C GLU A 139 16.32 15.50 -4.66
N PRO A 140 17.42 15.01 -4.07
CA PRO A 140 17.83 15.44 -2.73
C PRO A 140 18.15 16.94 -2.71
N ALA A 141 17.80 17.60 -1.61
CA ALA A 141 18.05 19.03 -1.45
C ALA A 141 19.52 19.32 -1.14
N ASP A 142 20.20 18.41 -0.43
CA ASP A 142 21.56 18.62 0.04
C ASP A 142 22.64 18.23 -0.97
N GLY A 143 23.79 18.92 -0.89
CA GLY A 143 24.92 18.75 -1.80
C GLY A 143 25.56 17.35 -1.72
N GLN A 144 25.71 16.81 -0.51
CA GLN A 144 26.36 15.53 -0.28
C GLN A 144 25.65 14.36 -0.99
N ASN A 145 24.33 14.29 -0.87
CA ASN A 145 23.54 13.27 -1.55
C ASN A 145 23.57 13.45 -3.07
N LYS A 146 23.61 14.68 -3.57
CA LYS A 146 23.77 14.95 -5.01
C LYS A 146 25.10 14.44 -5.55
N GLU A 147 26.20 14.68 -4.83
CA GLU A 147 27.53 14.17 -5.19
C GLU A 147 27.58 12.65 -5.20
N ILE A 148 27.00 11.99 -4.19
CA ILE A 148 26.92 10.54 -4.11
C ILE A 148 26.12 9.98 -5.30
N ILE A 149 24.97 10.57 -5.62
CA ILE A 149 24.15 10.14 -6.76
C ILE A 149 24.92 10.31 -8.08
N ALA A 150 25.63 11.44 -8.25
CA ALA A 150 26.46 11.66 -9.44
C ALA A 150 27.56 10.59 -9.56
N LEU A 151 28.23 10.26 -8.46
CA LEU A 151 29.24 9.20 -8.42
C LEU A 151 28.64 7.83 -8.78
N LEU A 152 27.50 7.46 -8.19
CA LEU A 152 26.83 6.20 -8.48
C LEU A 152 26.37 6.09 -9.93
N ARG A 153 25.89 7.17 -10.52
CA ARG A 153 25.50 7.22 -11.95
C ARG A 153 26.68 7.11 -12.91
N ALA A 154 27.86 7.54 -12.48
CA ALA A 154 29.08 7.52 -13.30
C ALA A 154 29.89 6.23 -13.19
N SER A 155 29.45 5.26 -12.40
CA SER A 155 30.19 4.02 -12.11
C SER A 155 29.25 2.79 -12.08
N GLU A 156 29.83 1.61 -12.33
CA GLU A 156 29.17 0.33 -12.01
C GLU A 156 29.11 0.18 -10.49
N SER A 157 27.94 0.48 -9.92
CA SER A 157 27.74 0.54 -8.47
C SER A 157 26.85 -0.58 -7.95
N VAL A 158 27.15 -1.09 -6.76
CA VAL A 158 26.36 -2.08 -6.03
C VAL A 158 25.99 -1.51 -4.67
N SER A 159 24.70 -1.57 -4.33
CA SER A 159 24.21 -1.21 -3.01
C SER A 159 23.96 -2.45 -2.16
N LEU A 160 24.46 -2.44 -0.92
CA LEU A 160 24.22 -3.48 0.08
C LEU A 160 23.53 -2.87 1.31
N HIS A 161 22.35 -3.36 1.64
CA HIS A 161 21.63 -3.00 2.86
C HIS A 161 21.63 -4.16 3.86
N VAL A 162 22.18 -3.94 5.05
CA VAL A 162 22.16 -4.92 6.16
C VAL A 162 21.24 -4.43 7.26
N ARG A 163 20.07 -5.03 7.36
CA ARG A 163 19.10 -4.74 8.43
C ARG A 163 19.46 -5.50 9.70
N ARG A 164 19.43 -4.82 10.86
CA ARG A 164 19.71 -5.42 12.17
C ARG A 164 18.58 -5.06 13.15
N GLY A 165 18.21 -6.01 14.01
CA GLY A 165 17.56 -5.70 15.28
C GLY A 165 16.05 -5.86 15.41
N ASP A 166 15.31 -6.23 14.39
CA ASP A 166 13.85 -6.37 14.44
C ASP A 166 13.30 -7.64 13.75
N TYR A 167 14.07 -8.74 13.86
CA TYR A 167 13.67 -10.11 13.57
C TYR A 167 13.86 -11.00 14.79
#